data_f3e06b00987a0b6200c46dcf32d7426d
#
_entry.id   f3e06b00987a0b6200c46dcf32d7426d
#
_cell.length_a   1.000
_cell.length_b   1.000
_cell.length_c   1.000
_cell.angle_alpha   90.00
_cell.angle_beta   90.00
_cell.angle_gamma   90.00
#
_symmetry.space_group_name_H-M   'P 1'
#
loop_
_entity.id
_entity.type
_entity.pdbx_description
1 polymer ?
#
loop_
_entity_poly.entity_id
_entity_poly.type
_entity_poly.pdbx_seq_one_letter_code
_entity_poly.pdbx_strand_id
1 'polypeptide(L)'
;MALFALICALLLAQFYPLPAANPAWQAQQRLTDWALDYLDAGKPAHGWASWALAALPLTLLTIALHFLLRFIGWLPALLLHVLVLYLSLGLQQFSRNMLAINNALDAGDLTRANTLLAQWQNTSNTRLPRQEIIRQALKHGTLNAHRHVFGVLLAFALFAILGLGPAGAVLYRCSEYVARCWQQHCSAADPSTGHAPRAATKAWSCIDWLPARISAFSFAVVGNFEQAIENWRQTDEATPSPEQQSHTDALV
;
A
#
# COMPACT_ATOMS: atom_id res chain seq x y z
N MET A 1 15.96 -18.45 -8.28
CA MET A 1 16.28 -17.03 -8.58
C MET A 1 15.47 -16.05 -7.77
N ALA A 2 14.12 -16.16 -7.73
CA ALA A 2 13.26 -15.21 -7.01
C ALA A 2 13.58 -15.10 -5.50
N LEU A 3 13.77 -16.20 -4.79
CA LEU A 3 14.14 -16.21 -3.38
C LEU A 3 15.49 -15.52 -3.12
N PHE A 4 16.48 -15.78 -3.95
CA PHE A 4 17.77 -15.14 -3.82
C PHE A 4 17.69 -13.63 -4.06
N ALA A 5 16.94 -13.21 -5.09
CA ALA A 5 16.67 -11.78 -5.34
C ALA A 5 15.97 -11.11 -4.15
N LEU A 6 15.02 -11.81 -3.53
CA LEU A 6 14.28 -11.32 -2.37
C LEU A 6 15.20 -11.11 -1.17
N ILE A 7 16.05 -12.07 -0.84
CA ILE A 7 17.02 -11.95 0.26
C ILE A 7 18.00 -10.80 0.00
N CYS A 8 18.56 -10.72 -1.21
CA CYS A 8 19.46 -9.64 -1.59
C CYS A 8 18.79 -8.26 -1.51
N ALA A 9 17.54 -8.14 -1.98
CA ALA A 9 16.80 -6.89 -1.92
C ALA A 9 16.50 -6.46 -0.48
N LEU A 10 16.11 -7.40 0.39
CA LEU A 10 15.87 -7.11 1.82
C LEU A 10 17.16 -6.68 2.53
N LEU A 11 18.27 -7.36 2.30
CA LEU A 11 19.57 -6.96 2.86
C LEU A 11 19.99 -5.58 2.34
N LEU A 12 19.86 -5.35 1.04
CA LEU A 12 20.20 -4.05 0.45
C LEU A 12 19.31 -2.93 1.02
N ALA A 13 18.01 -3.16 1.18
CA ALA A 13 17.09 -2.22 1.77
C ALA A 13 17.40 -1.93 3.25
N GLN A 14 18.02 -2.85 3.97
CA GLN A 14 18.42 -2.65 5.36
C GLN A 14 19.67 -1.79 5.49
N PHE A 15 20.67 -1.98 4.60
CA PHE A 15 21.96 -1.29 4.70
C PHE A 15 21.98 0.05 3.97
N TYR A 16 21.28 0.19 2.86
CA TYR A 16 21.29 1.40 2.04
C TYR A 16 19.89 2.01 1.98
N PRO A 17 19.66 3.13 2.70
CA PRO A 17 18.39 3.85 2.64
C PRO A 17 18.18 4.50 1.29
N LEU A 18 17.03 4.25 0.67
CA LEU A 18 16.61 4.98 -0.51
C LEU A 18 16.30 6.44 -0.16
N PRO A 19 16.82 7.41 -0.93
CA PRO A 19 16.40 8.80 -0.81
C PRO A 19 14.91 8.92 -1.17
N ALA A 20 14.20 9.79 -0.43
CA ALA A 20 12.76 10.02 -0.63
C ALA A 20 12.40 10.52 -2.05
N ALA A 21 13.36 11.16 -2.74
CA ALA A 21 13.21 11.68 -4.10
C ALA A 21 13.80 10.71 -5.14
N ASN A 22 13.11 9.60 -5.40
CA ASN A 22 13.52 8.65 -6.43
C ASN A 22 12.91 9.05 -7.79
N PRO A 23 13.69 9.16 -8.90
CA PRO A 23 13.18 9.59 -10.21
C PRO A 23 12.08 8.69 -10.77
N ALA A 24 12.12 7.39 -10.48
CA ALA A 24 11.06 6.45 -10.87
C ALA A 24 9.70 6.81 -10.23
N TRP A 25 9.70 7.18 -8.95
CA TRP A 25 8.50 7.61 -8.26
C TRP A 25 8.02 8.99 -8.69
N GLN A 26 8.91 9.90 -9.04
CA GLN A 26 8.52 11.20 -9.63
C GLN A 26 7.84 11.03 -10.99
N ALA A 27 8.34 10.12 -11.83
CA ALA A 27 7.68 9.79 -13.09
C ALA A 27 6.28 9.19 -12.86
N GLN A 28 6.13 8.29 -11.88
CA GLN A 28 4.85 7.73 -11.49
C GLN A 28 3.89 8.81 -10.96
N GLN A 29 4.37 9.75 -10.15
CA GLN A 29 3.57 10.87 -9.66
C GLN A 29 3.00 11.71 -10.81
N ARG A 30 3.87 12.13 -11.74
CA ARG A 30 3.45 12.91 -12.92
C ARG A 30 2.41 12.19 -13.77
N LEU A 31 2.58 10.87 -13.97
CA LEU A 31 1.61 10.06 -14.70
C LEU A 31 0.26 9.97 -13.97
N THR A 32 0.29 9.85 -12.64
CA THR A 32 -0.91 9.74 -11.82
C THR A 32 -1.69 11.05 -11.81
N ASP A 33 -1.01 12.19 -11.67
CA ASP A 33 -1.61 13.51 -11.69
C ASP A 33 -2.17 13.83 -13.09
N TRP A 34 -1.39 13.55 -14.14
CA TRP A 34 -1.83 13.74 -15.52
C TRP A 34 -3.07 12.88 -15.87
N ALA A 35 -3.10 11.62 -15.44
CA ALA A 35 -4.23 10.72 -15.70
C ALA A 35 -5.52 11.19 -14.98
N LEU A 36 -5.39 11.78 -13.81
CA LEU A 36 -6.53 12.35 -13.10
C LEU A 36 -7.09 13.58 -13.82
N ASP A 37 -6.21 14.50 -14.23
CA ASP A 37 -6.60 15.79 -14.80
C ASP A 37 -7.24 15.66 -16.20
N TYR A 38 -6.76 14.71 -17.02
CA TYR A 38 -7.17 14.62 -18.43
C TYR A 38 -8.20 13.55 -18.75
N LEU A 39 -8.38 12.53 -17.91
CA LEU A 39 -9.18 11.36 -18.25
C LEU A 39 -10.45 11.19 -17.41
N ASP A 40 -10.64 11.95 -16.34
CA ASP A 40 -11.88 11.88 -15.54
C ASP A 40 -13.01 12.71 -16.17
N ALA A 41 -13.52 12.22 -17.30
CA ALA A 41 -14.59 12.84 -18.08
C ALA A 41 -16.01 12.40 -17.63
N GLY A 42 -16.19 12.01 -16.36
CA GLY A 42 -17.51 11.78 -15.77
C GLY A 42 -18.23 10.48 -16.16
N LYS A 43 -17.55 9.53 -16.81
CA LYS A 43 -18.11 8.19 -17.11
C LYS A 43 -17.36 7.08 -16.34
N PRO A 44 -18.06 6.02 -15.86
CA PRO A 44 -17.42 4.96 -15.09
C PRO A 44 -16.34 4.19 -15.89
N ALA A 45 -16.49 4.07 -17.21
CA ALA A 45 -15.49 3.45 -18.07
C ALA A 45 -14.18 4.27 -18.12
N HIS A 46 -14.27 5.60 -18.04
CA HIS A 46 -13.10 6.48 -18.03
C HIS A 46 -12.31 6.33 -16.74
N GLY A 47 -12.95 6.09 -15.59
CA GLY A 47 -12.26 5.83 -14.32
C GLY A 47 -11.36 4.59 -14.37
N TRP A 48 -11.80 3.52 -14.99
CA TRP A 48 -10.97 2.32 -15.19
C TRP A 48 -9.83 2.57 -16.18
N ALA A 49 -10.09 3.31 -17.25
CA ALA A 49 -9.06 3.70 -18.22
C ALA A 49 -7.99 4.58 -17.59
N SER A 50 -8.40 5.57 -16.77
CA SER A 50 -7.47 6.43 -16.02
C SER A 50 -6.58 5.62 -15.08
N TRP A 51 -7.17 4.69 -14.30
CA TRP A 51 -6.40 3.81 -13.44
C TRP A 51 -5.42 2.94 -14.24
N ALA A 52 -5.88 2.32 -15.33
CA ALA A 52 -5.04 1.47 -16.15
C ALA A 52 -3.87 2.25 -16.74
N LEU A 53 -4.10 3.47 -17.22
CA LEU A 53 -3.05 4.32 -17.76
C LEU A 53 -2.07 4.82 -16.68
N ALA A 54 -2.53 5.00 -15.45
CA ALA A 54 -1.66 5.38 -14.35
C ALA A 54 -0.82 4.21 -13.80
N ALA A 55 -1.36 2.97 -13.75
CA ALA A 55 -0.71 1.83 -13.10
C ALA A 55 0.01 0.87 -14.06
N LEU A 56 -0.52 0.68 -15.28
CA LEU A 56 0.00 -0.34 -16.19
C LEU A 56 1.28 0.03 -16.96
N PRO A 57 1.55 1.27 -17.39
CA PRO A 57 2.72 1.55 -18.22
C PRO A 57 4.04 1.13 -17.56
N LEU A 58 4.25 1.46 -16.30
CA LEU A 58 5.45 1.07 -15.56
C LEU A 58 5.53 -0.44 -15.35
N THR A 59 4.39 -1.08 -15.13
CA THR A 59 4.27 -2.54 -15.00
C THR A 59 4.63 -3.24 -16.31
N LEU A 60 4.08 -2.79 -17.44
CA LEU A 60 4.36 -3.34 -18.77
C LEU A 60 5.82 -3.11 -19.17
N LEU A 61 6.36 -1.94 -18.88
CA LEU A 61 7.78 -1.64 -19.10
C LEU A 61 8.67 -2.62 -18.30
N THR A 62 8.29 -2.92 -17.05
CA THR A 62 9.03 -3.87 -16.20
C THR A 62 8.96 -5.28 -16.76
N ILE A 63 7.80 -5.71 -17.30
CA ILE A 63 7.63 -7.00 -17.97
C ILE A 63 8.52 -7.07 -19.22
N ALA A 64 8.46 -6.06 -20.07
CA ALA A 64 9.25 -5.99 -21.29
C ALA A 64 10.75 -6.06 -20.99
N LEU A 65 11.20 -5.27 -20.00
CA LEU A 65 12.58 -5.27 -19.57
C LEU A 65 13.00 -6.61 -18.95
N HIS A 66 12.11 -7.26 -18.19
CA HIS A 66 12.37 -8.61 -17.65
C HIS A 66 12.64 -9.63 -18.74
N PHE A 67 11.77 -9.70 -19.78
CA PHE A 67 11.96 -10.64 -20.88
C PHE A 67 13.21 -10.30 -21.71
N LEU A 68 13.47 -9.01 -21.96
CA LEU A 68 14.67 -8.57 -22.68
C LEU A 68 15.94 -8.99 -21.95
N LEU A 69 16.03 -8.73 -20.63
CA LEU A 69 17.21 -9.08 -19.84
C LEU A 69 17.35 -10.60 -19.65
N ARG A 70 16.23 -11.33 -19.58
CA ARG A 70 16.24 -12.79 -19.53
C ARG A 70 16.79 -13.41 -20.83
N PHE A 71 16.55 -12.76 -21.98
CA PHE A 71 17.11 -13.18 -23.27
C PHE A 71 18.64 -12.99 -23.30
N ILE A 72 19.15 -11.93 -22.67
CA ILE A 72 20.59 -11.65 -22.57
C ILE A 72 21.29 -12.63 -21.60
N GLY A 73 20.63 -12.98 -20.49
CA GLY A 73 21.15 -13.91 -19.51
C GLY A 73 20.42 -13.89 -18.18
N TRP A 74 20.76 -14.83 -17.32
CA TRP A 74 20.12 -14.95 -16.01
C TRP A 74 20.59 -13.90 -15.00
N LEU A 75 21.85 -13.44 -15.07
CA LEU A 75 22.44 -12.44 -14.18
C LEU A 75 21.76 -11.07 -14.32
N PRO A 76 21.62 -10.47 -15.51
CA PRO A 76 20.94 -9.20 -15.67
C PRO A 76 19.46 -9.27 -15.26
N ALA A 77 18.78 -10.41 -15.51
CA ALA A 77 17.42 -10.61 -15.03
C ALA A 77 17.35 -10.64 -13.49
N LEU A 78 18.31 -11.27 -12.82
CA LEU A 78 18.41 -11.28 -11.36
C LEU A 78 18.62 -9.87 -10.80
N LEU A 79 19.53 -9.09 -11.41
CA LEU A 79 19.78 -7.70 -11.02
C LEU A 79 18.52 -6.84 -11.13
N LEU A 80 17.72 -7.04 -12.18
CA LEU A 80 16.43 -6.36 -12.32
C LEU A 80 15.48 -6.72 -11.18
N HIS A 81 15.38 -8.01 -10.80
CA HIS A 81 14.55 -8.44 -9.68
C HIS A 81 14.96 -7.76 -8.38
N VAL A 82 16.25 -7.75 -8.06
CA VAL A 82 16.80 -7.10 -6.88
C VAL A 82 16.51 -5.60 -6.91
N LEU A 83 16.78 -4.94 -8.03
CA LEU A 83 16.57 -3.49 -8.19
C LEU A 83 15.09 -3.11 -8.00
N VAL A 84 14.18 -3.79 -8.68
CA VAL A 84 12.73 -3.51 -8.59
C VAL A 84 12.21 -3.76 -7.19
N LEU A 85 12.58 -4.87 -6.55
CA LEU A 85 12.21 -5.14 -5.16
C LEU A 85 12.76 -4.08 -4.22
N TYR A 86 14.04 -3.73 -4.36
CA TYR A 86 14.67 -2.70 -3.55
C TYR A 86 13.97 -1.34 -3.66
N LEU A 87 13.61 -0.94 -4.89
CA LEU A 87 12.87 0.30 -5.15
C LEU A 87 11.42 0.26 -4.63
N SER A 88 10.80 -0.93 -4.63
CA SER A 88 9.41 -1.12 -4.21
C SER A 88 9.25 -1.27 -2.69
N LEU A 89 10.28 -1.71 -1.98
CA LEU A 89 10.25 -1.90 -0.53
C LEU A 89 10.43 -0.56 0.21
N GLY A 90 9.42 -0.19 0.99
CA GLY A 90 9.42 1.03 1.81
C GLY A 90 9.79 0.82 3.28
N LEU A 91 10.61 -0.21 3.59
CA LEU A 91 10.94 -0.65 4.96
C LEU A 91 11.49 0.45 5.86
N GLN A 92 12.34 1.31 5.34
CA GLN A 92 13.11 2.24 6.17
C GLN A 92 12.32 3.46 6.64
N GLN A 93 11.41 3.96 5.82
CA GLN A 93 10.59 5.10 6.22
C GLN A 93 9.66 4.73 7.37
N PHE A 94 9.09 3.51 7.32
CA PHE A 94 8.29 2.93 8.38
C PHE A 94 9.10 2.78 9.68
N SER A 95 10.25 2.12 9.62
CA SER A 95 11.10 1.83 10.78
C SER A 95 11.57 3.12 11.48
N ARG A 96 11.97 4.14 10.71
CA ARG A 96 12.40 5.44 11.28
C ARG A 96 11.28 6.17 12.00
N ASN A 97 10.09 6.20 11.43
CA ASN A 97 8.94 6.87 12.06
C ASN A 97 8.54 6.18 13.36
N MET A 98 8.50 4.85 13.34
CA MET A 98 8.18 4.05 14.53
C MET A 98 9.21 4.26 15.65
N LEU A 99 10.50 4.23 15.29
CA LEU A 99 11.59 4.44 16.24
C LEU A 99 11.58 5.87 16.81
N ALA A 100 11.30 6.88 16.00
CA ALA A 100 11.22 8.28 16.44
C ALA A 100 10.07 8.49 17.45
N ILE A 101 8.90 7.88 17.19
CA ILE A 101 7.75 7.94 18.12
C ILE A 101 8.09 7.20 19.43
N ASN A 102 8.69 6.01 19.35
CA ASN A 102 9.09 5.26 20.53
C ASN A 102 10.09 6.03 21.39
N ASN A 103 11.12 6.60 20.79
CA ASN A 103 12.13 7.42 21.52
C ASN A 103 11.49 8.65 22.20
N ALA A 104 10.50 9.29 21.56
CA ALA A 104 9.78 10.42 22.17
C ALA A 104 8.92 9.96 23.35
N LEU A 105 8.27 8.79 23.27
CA LEU A 105 7.50 8.20 24.36
C LEU A 105 8.38 7.77 25.54
N ASP A 106 9.58 7.24 25.28
CA ASP A 106 10.54 6.82 26.29
C ASP A 106 11.16 8.03 27.00
N ALA A 107 11.32 9.15 26.29
CA ALA A 107 11.74 10.44 26.86
C ALA A 107 10.61 11.15 27.64
N GLY A 108 9.37 10.62 27.64
CA GLY A 108 8.21 11.24 28.29
C GLY A 108 7.64 12.44 27.54
N ASP A 109 8.13 12.77 26.35
CA ASP A 109 7.67 13.90 25.53
C ASP A 109 6.44 13.52 24.70
N LEU A 110 5.26 13.55 25.34
CA LEU A 110 3.99 13.25 24.69
C LEU A 110 3.64 14.23 23.58
N THR A 111 4.07 15.49 23.68
CA THR A 111 3.80 16.51 22.68
C THR A 111 4.52 16.19 21.38
N ARG A 112 5.79 15.85 21.48
CA ARG A 112 6.62 15.43 20.34
C ARG A 112 6.11 14.12 19.73
N ALA A 113 5.74 13.13 20.56
CA ALA A 113 5.18 11.87 20.08
C ALA A 113 3.88 12.08 19.31
N ASN A 114 2.97 12.93 19.79
CA ASN A 114 1.74 13.32 19.08
C ASN A 114 2.03 14.00 17.74
N THR A 115 2.98 14.93 17.72
CA THR A 115 3.35 15.66 16.50
C THR A 115 3.92 14.69 15.44
N LEU A 116 4.81 13.79 15.85
CA LEU A 116 5.38 12.76 14.95
C LEU A 116 4.31 11.81 14.42
N LEU A 117 3.37 11.38 15.26
CA LEU A 117 2.26 10.52 14.86
C LEU A 117 1.34 11.23 13.87
N ALA A 118 0.96 12.49 14.14
CA ALA A 118 0.12 13.30 13.27
C ALA A 118 0.78 13.54 11.91
N GLN A 119 2.07 13.83 11.88
CA GLN A 119 2.85 13.97 10.63
C GLN A 119 2.87 12.65 9.84
N TRP A 120 3.06 11.53 10.53
CA TRP A 120 3.11 10.22 9.89
C TRP A 120 1.75 9.80 9.31
N GLN A 121 0.65 10.10 10.01
CA GLN A 121 -0.72 9.83 9.57
C GLN A 121 -1.27 10.88 8.59
N ASN A 122 -0.55 11.99 8.41
CA ASN A 122 -1.01 13.15 7.63
C ASN A 122 -2.36 13.71 8.11
N THR A 123 -2.53 13.75 9.45
CA THR A 123 -3.74 14.22 10.14
C THR A 123 -3.45 15.44 10.99
N SER A 124 -4.51 16.16 11.39
CA SER A 124 -4.39 17.26 12.35
C SER A 124 -3.90 16.77 13.71
N ASN A 125 -3.04 17.57 14.34
CA ASN A 125 -2.43 17.24 15.64
C ASN A 125 -3.51 17.25 16.74
N THR A 126 -3.93 16.06 17.19
CA THR A 126 -4.83 15.87 18.32
C THR A 126 -4.02 15.44 19.53
N ARG A 127 -4.26 16.04 20.70
CA ARG A 127 -3.58 15.62 21.93
C ARG A 127 -4.16 14.28 22.39
N LEU A 128 -3.41 13.22 22.19
CA LEU A 128 -3.79 11.86 22.57
C LEU A 128 -3.04 11.43 23.83
N PRO A 129 -3.65 10.62 24.71
CA PRO A 129 -2.96 9.99 25.83
C PRO A 129 -1.94 8.95 25.31
N ARG A 130 -0.93 8.63 26.15
CA ARG A 130 0.16 7.71 25.78
C ARG A 130 -0.32 6.38 25.20
N GLN A 131 -1.33 5.78 25.81
CA GLN A 131 -1.88 4.48 25.35
C GLN A 131 -2.49 4.58 23.95
N GLU A 132 -3.18 5.67 23.64
CA GLU A 132 -3.80 5.87 22.34
C GLU A 132 -2.76 6.19 21.27
N ILE A 133 -1.68 6.92 21.61
CA ILE A 133 -0.54 7.12 20.71
C ILE A 133 0.08 5.76 20.31
N ILE A 134 0.33 4.90 21.29
CA ILE A 134 0.88 3.56 21.04
C ILE A 134 -0.06 2.73 20.16
N ARG A 135 -1.35 2.70 20.50
CA ARG A 135 -2.35 1.94 19.74
C ARG A 135 -2.45 2.41 18.30
N GLN A 136 -2.50 3.71 18.07
CA GLN A 136 -2.58 4.27 16.72
C GLN A 136 -1.27 4.10 15.95
N ALA A 137 -0.12 4.24 16.59
CA ALA A 137 1.19 3.96 15.98
C ALA A 137 1.30 2.50 15.55
N LEU A 138 0.88 1.55 16.40
CA LEU A 138 0.87 0.13 16.07
C LEU A 138 -0.08 -0.19 14.92
N LYS A 139 -1.33 0.32 14.97
CA LYS A 139 -2.31 0.14 13.89
C LYS A 139 -1.79 0.66 12.56
N HIS A 140 -1.31 1.90 12.54
CA HIS A 140 -0.78 2.52 11.32
C HIS A 140 0.50 1.82 10.85
N GLY A 141 1.33 1.40 11.79
CA GLY A 141 2.54 0.63 11.55
C GLY A 141 2.27 -0.71 10.88
N THR A 142 1.34 -1.49 11.40
CA THR A 142 0.95 -2.79 10.83
C THR A 142 0.39 -2.64 9.42
N LEU A 143 -0.46 -1.64 9.18
CA LEU A 143 -0.99 -1.35 7.84
C LEU A 143 0.12 -0.95 6.85
N ASN A 144 1.08 -0.14 7.29
CA ASN A 144 2.21 0.24 6.44
C ASN A 144 3.16 -0.93 6.19
N ALA A 145 3.43 -1.77 7.19
CA ALA A 145 4.21 -3.00 7.02
C ALA A 145 3.55 -3.93 6.00
N HIS A 146 2.22 -4.11 6.08
CA HIS A 146 1.49 -4.87 5.09
C HIS A 146 1.65 -4.26 3.68
N ARG A 147 1.31 -2.99 3.49
CA ARG A 147 1.31 -2.33 2.16
C ARG A 147 2.70 -2.19 1.55
N HIS A 148 3.73 -1.97 2.36
CA HIS A 148 5.08 -1.66 1.86
C HIS A 148 6.03 -2.86 1.88
N VAL A 149 5.67 -3.95 2.57
CA VAL A 149 6.52 -5.14 2.68
C VAL A 149 5.75 -6.38 2.25
N PHE A 150 4.79 -6.84 3.08
CA PHE A 150 4.13 -8.13 2.86
C PHE A 150 3.37 -8.19 1.53
N GLY A 151 2.58 -7.16 1.20
CA GLY A 151 1.84 -7.09 -0.05
C GLY A 151 2.75 -7.05 -1.28
N VAL A 152 3.84 -6.27 -1.22
CA VAL A 152 4.84 -6.21 -2.29
C VAL A 152 5.51 -7.56 -2.51
N LEU A 153 5.94 -8.23 -1.43
CA LEU A 153 6.60 -9.54 -1.50
C LEU A 153 5.67 -10.62 -2.04
N LEU A 154 4.41 -10.63 -1.60
CA LEU A 154 3.41 -11.58 -2.08
C LEU A 154 3.07 -11.35 -3.56
N ALA A 155 2.86 -10.11 -3.98
CA ALA A 155 2.61 -9.78 -5.37
C ALA A 155 3.82 -10.14 -6.25
N PHE A 156 5.04 -9.88 -5.77
CA PHE A 156 6.26 -10.32 -6.44
C PHE A 156 6.31 -11.85 -6.59
N ALA A 157 6.04 -12.60 -5.50
CA ALA A 157 6.08 -14.06 -5.51
C ALA A 157 5.06 -14.65 -6.50
N LEU A 158 3.83 -14.13 -6.52
CA LEU A 158 2.78 -14.55 -7.44
C LEU A 158 3.21 -14.36 -8.91
N PHE A 159 3.71 -13.17 -9.26
CA PHE A 159 4.13 -12.88 -10.63
C PHE A 159 5.42 -13.61 -11.01
N ALA A 160 6.31 -13.86 -10.06
CA ALA A 160 7.50 -14.67 -10.28
C ALA A 160 7.15 -16.14 -10.60
N ILE A 161 6.12 -16.70 -9.94
CA ILE A 161 5.59 -18.05 -10.24
C ILE A 161 4.97 -18.07 -11.65
N LEU A 162 4.27 -17.02 -12.05
CA LEU A 162 3.70 -16.89 -13.41
C LEU A 162 4.77 -16.61 -14.49
N GLY A 163 6.03 -16.44 -14.12
CA GLY A 163 7.11 -16.13 -15.06
C GLY A 163 7.17 -14.68 -15.54
N LEU A 164 6.36 -13.78 -14.96
CA LEU A 164 6.31 -12.35 -15.30
C LEU A 164 7.36 -11.51 -14.54
N GLY A 165 8.22 -12.17 -13.78
CA GLY A 165 9.31 -11.55 -13.07
C GLY A 165 8.88 -10.59 -11.95
N PRO A 166 9.55 -9.43 -11.78
CA PRO A 166 9.31 -8.53 -10.66
C PRO A 166 8.11 -7.57 -10.88
N ALA A 167 7.38 -7.71 -11.98
CA ALA A 167 6.30 -6.80 -12.37
C ALA A 167 5.14 -6.76 -11.36
N GLY A 168 4.91 -7.85 -10.61
CA GLY A 168 3.90 -7.89 -9.55
C GLY A 168 4.16 -6.87 -8.44
N ALA A 169 5.41 -6.69 -8.04
CA ALA A 169 5.80 -5.69 -7.04
C ALA A 169 5.52 -4.27 -7.54
N VAL A 170 5.80 -4.00 -8.82
CA VAL A 170 5.53 -2.70 -9.45
C VAL A 170 4.03 -2.44 -9.55
N LEU A 171 3.25 -3.41 -10.06
CA LEU A 171 1.79 -3.29 -10.17
C LEU A 171 1.15 -3.00 -8.81
N TYR A 172 1.56 -3.73 -7.78
CA TYR A 172 1.04 -3.55 -6.43
C TYR A 172 1.33 -2.13 -5.91
N ARG A 173 2.57 -1.66 -6.04
CA ARG A 173 2.97 -0.31 -5.58
C ARG A 173 2.32 0.81 -6.37
N CYS A 174 2.25 0.69 -7.70
CA CYS A 174 1.59 1.69 -8.53
C CYS A 174 0.09 1.77 -8.21
N SER A 175 -0.59 0.65 -8.06
CA SER A 175 -2.02 0.60 -7.74
C SER A 175 -2.32 1.17 -6.34
N GLU A 176 -1.49 0.85 -5.33
CA GLU A 176 -1.59 1.44 -3.99
C GLU A 176 -1.42 2.96 -4.03
N TYR A 177 -0.37 3.41 -4.73
CA TYR A 177 -0.06 4.83 -4.85
C TYR A 177 -1.20 5.61 -5.52
N VAL A 178 -1.70 5.13 -6.66
CA VAL A 178 -2.81 5.75 -7.42
C VAL A 178 -4.07 5.83 -6.55
N ALA A 179 -4.45 4.73 -5.90
CA ALA A 179 -5.64 4.69 -5.05
C ALA A 179 -5.52 5.69 -3.88
N ARG A 180 -4.38 5.75 -3.22
CA ARG A 180 -4.13 6.67 -2.11
C ARG A 180 -4.10 8.13 -2.55
N CYS A 181 -3.38 8.44 -3.63
CA CYS A 181 -3.25 9.80 -4.15
C CYS A 181 -4.61 10.36 -4.56
N TRP A 182 -5.39 9.62 -5.33
CA TRP A 182 -6.70 10.07 -5.79
C TRP A 182 -7.72 10.18 -4.66
N GLN A 183 -7.66 9.31 -3.65
CA GLN A 183 -8.49 9.48 -2.45
C GLN A 183 -8.17 10.76 -1.69
N GLN A 184 -6.89 11.12 -1.55
CA GLN A 184 -6.48 12.36 -0.88
C GLN A 184 -6.93 13.61 -1.63
N HIS A 185 -6.84 13.61 -2.96
CA HIS A 185 -7.31 14.73 -3.79
C HIS A 185 -8.84 14.90 -3.71
N CYS A 186 -9.60 13.81 -3.71
CA CYS A 186 -11.05 13.87 -3.62
C CYS A 186 -11.58 14.17 -2.22
N SER A 187 -10.83 13.90 -1.15
CA SER A 187 -11.21 14.33 0.20
C SER A 187 -11.10 15.83 0.39
N ALA A 188 -10.34 16.52 -0.46
CA ALA A 188 -10.20 17.97 -0.48
C ALA A 188 -11.23 18.67 -1.41
N ALA A 189 -11.75 17.96 -2.41
CA ALA A 189 -12.82 18.38 -3.32
C ALA A 189 -14.06 17.52 -3.06
N ASP A 190 -15.23 17.98 -3.43
CA ASP A 190 -16.55 17.36 -3.18
C ASP A 190 -16.55 15.82 -3.38
N PRO A 191 -16.98 15.00 -2.38
CA PRO A 191 -16.90 13.51 -2.44
C PRO A 191 -17.77 12.87 -3.54
N SER A 192 -18.61 13.66 -4.22
CA SER A 192 -19.56 13.15 -5.23
C SER A 192 -19.01 13.06 -6.66
N THR A 193 -17.83 13.60 -6.96
CA THR A 193 -17.43 13.96 -8.32
C THR A 193 -16.25 13.19 -8.91
N GLY A 194 -16.08 11.91 -8.70
CA GLY A 194 -15.00 11.21 -9.41
C GLY A 194 -15.23 9.71 -9.61
N HIS A 195 -15.32 9.26 -10.86
CA HIS A 195 -15.32 7.84 -11.18
C HIS A 195 -13.91 7.23 -11.08
N ALA A 196 -12.87 8.03 -11.31
CA ALA A 196 -11.47 7.60 -11.24
C ALA A 196 -11.04 7.14 -9.83
N PRO A 197 -11.29 7.86 -8.72
CA PRO A 197 -10.96 7.40 -7.38
C PRO A 197 -11.70 6.13 -6.97
N ARG A 198 -12.98 6.01 -7.37
CA ARG A 198 -13.75 4.78 -7.10
C ARG A 198 -13.21 3.57 -7.86
N ALA A 199 -12.82 3.75 -9.13
CA ALA A 199 -12.21 2.70 -9.93
C ALA A 199 -10.85 2.30 -9.35
N ALA A 200 -10.01 3.26 -8.98
CA ALA A 200 -8.70 3.00 -8.36
C ALA A 200 -8.84 2.26 -7.04
N THR A 201 -9.80 2.63 -6.20
CA THR A 201 -10.06 1.94 -4.92
C THR A 201 -10.53 0.50 -5.14
N LYS A 202 -11.42 0.27 -6.12
CA LYS A 202 -11.86 -1.09 -6.48
C LYS A 202 -10.72 -1.92 -7.05
N ALA A 203 -9.93 -1.37 -7.95
CA ALA A 203 -8.75 -2.05 -8.49
C ALA A 203 -7.75 -2.42 -7.40
N TRP A 204 -7.47 -1.47 -6.50
CA TRP A 204 -6.63 -1.69 -5.35
C TRP A 204 -7.16 -2.81 -4.45
N SER A 205 -8.44 -2.76 -4.09
CA SER A 205 -9.05 -3.79 -3.23
C SER A 205 -9.02 -5.19 -3.87
N CYS A 206 -9.13 -5.30 -5.20
CA CYS A 206 -8.97 -6.57 -5.90
C CYS A 206 -7.52 -7.07 -5.86
N ILE A 207 -6.55 -6.19 -6.10
CA ILE A 207 -5.11 -6.54 -6.11
C ILE A 207 -4.64 -6.90 -4.69
N ASP A 208 -5.09 -6.16 -3.69
CA ASP A 208 -4.72 -6.35 -2.28
C ASP A 208 -5.50 -7.48 -1.60
N TRP A 209 -6.56 -7.99 -2.21
CA TRP A 209 -7.44 -8.99 -1.60
C TRP A 209 -6.69 -10.25 -1.13
N LEU A 210 -5.87 -10.83 -1.98
CA LEU A 210 -5.08 -12.03 -1.65
C LEU A 210 -3.92 -11.71 -0.69
N PRO A 211 -3.08 -10.69 -0.94
CA PRO A 211 -2.04 -10.27 0.00
C PRO A 211 -2.57 -9.95 1.40
N ALA A 212 -3.69 -9.24 1.50
CA ALA A 212 -4.28 -8.89 2.78
C ALA A 212 -4.70 -10.13 3.59
N ARG A 213 -5.33 -11.13 2.95
CA ARG A 213 -5.74 -12.37 3.61
C ARG A 213 -4.56 -13.20 4.09
N ILE A 214 -3.52 -13.35 3.27
CA ILE A 214 -2.30 -14.08 3.65
C ILE A 214 -1.60 -13.38 4.81
N SER A 215 -1.48 -12.05 4.77
CA SER A 215 -0.88 -11.28 5.86
C SER A 215 -1.70 -11.37 7.15
N ALA A 216 -3.03 -11.23 7.07
CA ALA A 216 -3.91 -11.36 8.21
C ALA A 216 -3.80 -12.75 8.85
N PHE A 217 -3.79 -13.81 8.02
CA PHE A 217 -3.58 -15.17 8.50
C PHE A 217 -2.20 -15.35 9.16
N SER A 218 -1.14 -14.79 8.58
CA SER A 218 0.21 -14.83 9.15
C SER A 218 0.27 -14.13 10.51
N PHE A 219 -0.37 -12.97 10.65
CA PHE A 219 -0.47 -12.27 11.94
C PHE A 219 -1.32 -13.04 12.95
N ALA A 220 -2.40 -13.68 12.51
CA ALA A 220 -3.23 -14.51 13.38
C ALA A 220 -2.47 -15.73 13.92
N VAL A 221 -1.62 -16.36 13.11
CA VAL A 221 -0.79 -17.51 13.53
C VAL A 221 0.29 -17.10 14.54
N VAL A 222 0.87 -15.91 14.38
CA VAL A 222 1.93 -15.41 15.29
C VAL A 222 1.33 -14.75 16.54
N GLY A 223 0.14 -14.18 16.44
CA GLY A 223 -0.60 -13.58 17.56
C GLY A 223 -1.54 -14.58 18.24
N ASN A 224 -2.39 -14.07 19.14
CA ASN A 224 -3.45 -14.86 19.78
C ASN A 224 -4.54 -15.18 18.76
N PHE A 225 -4.49 -16.38 18.19
CA PHE A 225 -5.38 -16.86 17.12
C PHE A 225 -6.88 -16.74 17.49
N GLU A 226 -7.23 -16.97 18.75
CA GLU A 226 -8.59 -16.87 19.26
C GLU A 226 -9.14 -15.43 19.18
N GLN A 227 -8.35 -14.44 19.58
CA GLN A 227 -8.76 -13.03 19.52
C GLN A 227 -8.87 -12.50 18.07
N ALA A 228 -8.05 -13.00 17.15
CA ALA A 228 -8.13 -12.61 15.74
C ALA A 228 -9.40 -13.15 15.07
N ILE A 229 -9.81 -14.38 15.37
CA ILE A 229 -11.04 -14.99 14.85
C ILE A 229 -12.29 -14.33 15.47
N GLU A 230 -12.25 -14.00 16.76
CA GLU A 230 -13.37 -13.37 17.45
C GLU A 230 -13.62 -11.95 16.90
N ASN A 231 -12.57 -11.17 16.67
CA ASN A 231 -12.67 -9.87 16.01
C ASN A 231 -13.17 -9.98 14.55
N TRP A 232 -12.80 -11.02 13.84
CA TRP A 232 -13.30 -11.25 12.47
C TRP A 232 -14.80 -11.58 12.44
N ARG A 233 -15.27 -12.43 13.36
CA ARG A 233 -16.69 -12.71 13.50
C ARG A 233 -17.50 -11.46 13.83
N GLN A 234 -17.03 -10.65 14.77
CA GLN A 234 -17.71 -9.40 15.14
C GLN A 234 -17.76 -8.37 14.00
N THR A 235 -16.76 -8.36 13.10
CA THR A 235 -16.74 -7.46 11.94
C THR A 235 -17.72 -7.92 10.85
N ASP A 236 -17.88 -9.23 10.66
CA ASP A 236 -18.87 -9.78 9.71
C ASP A 236 -20.32 -9.62 10.23
N GLU A 237 -20.53 -9.67 11.55
CA GLU A 237 -21.84 -9.42 12.18
C GLU A 237 -22.19 -7.92 12.26
N ALA A 238 -21.20 -7.03 12.26
CA ALA A 238 -21.40 -5.58 12.29
C ALA A 238 -21.65 -4.95 10.92
N THR A 239 -21.65 -5.73 9.83
CA THR A 239 -22.12 -5.27 8.52
C THR A 239 -23.64 -5.44 8.49
N PRO A 240 -24.48 -4.41 8.72
CA PRO A 240 -25.93 -4.56 8.66
C PRO A 240 -26.28 -4.96 7.24
N SER A 241 -26.96 -6.09 7.10
CA SER A 241 -27.57 -6.51 5.85
C SER A 241 -28.49 -5.37 5.36
N PRO A 242 -28.53 -5.08 4.06
CA PRO A 242 -29.33 -3.98 3.49
C PRO A 242 -30.83 -4.08 3.78
N GLU A 243 -31.32 -5.18 4.32
CA GLU A 243 -32.71 -5.36 4.74
C GLU A 243 -33.06 -4.75 6.11
N GLN A 244 -32.10 -4.48 7.00
CA GLN A 244 -32.38 -3.89 8.31
C GLN A 244 -32.45 -2.36 8.32
N GLN A 245 -31.98 -1.69 7.28
CA GLN A 245 -32.12 -0.24 7.14
C GLN A 245 -33.51 0.21 6.70
N SER A 246 -34.34 -0.67 6.12
CA SER A 246 -35.69 -0.31 5.67
C SER A 246 -36.75 -0.30 6.78
N HIS A 247 -36.46 -0.86 7.96
CA HIS A 247 -37.42 -0.93 9.07
C HIS A 247 -37.31 0.21 10.08
N THR A 248 -36.22 0.96 10.10
CA THR A 248 -36.05 2.11 11.01
C THR A 248 -36.58 3.42 10.43
N ASP A 249 -36.70 3.55 9.12
CA ASP A 249 -37.27 4.74 8.47
C ASP A 249 -38.80 4.74 8.37
N ALA A 250 -39.46 3.66 8.79
CA ALA A 250 -40.93 3.53 8.79
C ALA A 250 -41.59 3.88 10.14
N LEU A 251 -40.82 4.31 11.15
CA LEU A 251 -41.30 4.60 12.51
C LEU A 251 -40.99 6.02 13.03
N VAL A 252 -40.71 6.99 12.13
CA VAL A 252 -40.64 8.41 12.50
C VAL A 252 -41.68 9.22 11.76
#